data_7e8f030cf096acc96860ba7470d3f3c9
#
_entry.id   7e8f030cf096acc96860ba7470d3f3c9
#
_cell.length_a   1.000
_cell.length_b   1.000
_cell.length_c   1.000
_cell.angle_alpha   90.00
_cell.angle_beta   90.00
_cell.angle_gamma   90.00
#
_symmetry.space_group_name_H-M   'P 1'
#
loop_
_entity.id
_entity.type
_entity.pdbx_description
1 polymer ?
#
loop_
_entity_poly.entity_id
_entity_poly.type
_entity_poly.pdbx_seq_one_letter_code
_entity_poly.pdbx_strand_id
1 'polypeptide(L)'
;SACLVGSEMCIRDRSKGHALILPKSHAANIYELSDEMAAKAMILAKKMATAMTAALKCDGFNIVQNNGECAGQTVFHFHMHLIPRYKGDQVGITWHPGELSDADKEEILLKVKEQLS
;
A
#
# COMPACT_ATOMS: atom_id res chain seq x y z
N SER A 1 15.96 -10.85 1.07
CA SER A 1 15.01 -10.18 1.96
C SER A 1 14.97 -10.84 3.32
N ALA A 2 14.78 -10.06 4.37
CA ALA A 2 14.67 -10.55 5.75
C ALA A 2 13.21 -10.42 6.21
N CYS A 3 12.70 -11.48 6.88
CA CYS A 3 11.34 -11.50 7.42
C CYS A 3 11.41 -11.62 8.94
N LEU A 4 10.52 -10.91 9.63
CA LEU A 4 10.40 -11.05 11.08
C LEU A 4 9.66 -12.34 11.41
N VAL A 5 10.20 -13.13 12.34
CA VAL A 5 9.59 -14.39 12.77
C VAL A 5 8.25 -14.12 13.45
N GLY A 6 7.20 -14.82 13.02
CA GLY A 6 5.86 -14.63 13.54
C GLY A 6 5.14 -13.40 13.03
N SER A 7 5.76 -12.66 12.14
CA SER A 7 5.20 -11.46 11.49
C SER A 7 5.02 -11.71 10.00
N GLU A 8 4.05 -11.04 9.42
CA GLU A 8 3.80 -11.07 7.98
C GLU A 8 4.57 -9.97 7.22
N MET A 9 5.63 -9.45 7.81
CA MET A 9 6.44 -8.38 7.22
C MET A 9 7.80 -8.90 6.75
N CYS A 10 8.15 -8.55 5.52
CA CYS A 10 9.47 -8.82 4.94
C CYS A 10 10.15 -7.53 4.52
N ILE A 11 11.44 -7.41 4.81
CA ILE A 11 12.25 -6.24 4.44
C ILE A 11 12.97 -6.53 3.11
N ARG A 12 12.86 -5.59 2.19
CA ARG A 12 13.50 -5.68 0.86
C ARG A 12 14.64 -4.69 0.70
N ASP A 13 15.54 -4.99 -0.23
CA ASP A 13 16.78 -4.23 -0.46
C ASP A 13 16.63 -3.09 -1.49
N ARG A 14 15.42 -2.78 -1.98
CA ARG A 14 15.21 -1.78 -3.05
C ARG A 14 15.40 -0.34 -2.59
N SER A 15 15.15 -0.08 -1.33
CA SER A 15 15.44 1.20 -0.69
C SER A 15 15.69 0.93 0.78
N LYS A 16 16.31 1.90 1.46
CA LYS A 16 16.66 1.70 2.87
C LYS A 16 15.41 1.49 3.72
N GLY A 17 15.18 0.24 4.13
CA GLY A 17 14.06 -0.13 4.97
C GLY A 17 12.75 -0.43 4.22
N HIS A 18 12.76 -0.55 2.89
CA HIS A 18 11.56 -0.93 2.15
C HIS A 18 11.09 -2.32 2.60
N ALA A 19 9.88 -2.40 3.11
CA ALA A 19 9.31 -3.61 3.68
C ALA A 19 7.97 -3.96 3.02
N LEU A 20 7.56 -5.21 3.17
CA LEU A 20 6.26 -5.69 2.69
C LEU A 20 5.47 -6.30 3.84
N ILE A 21 4.16 -6.08 3.83
CA ILE A 21 3.20 -6.85 4.60
C ILE A 21 2.58 -7.87 3.67
N LEU A 22 2.67 -9.14 4.04
CA LEU A 22 2.13 -10.27 3.30
C LEU A 22 1.16 -11.03 4.18
N PRO A 23 -0.15 -11.09 3.88
CA PRO A 23 -1.05 -11.94 4.63
C PRO A 23 -0.74 -13.41 4.33
N LYS A 24 -0.93 -14.28 5.33
CA LYS A 24 -0.71 -15.72 5.18
C LYS A 24 -1.80 -16.36 4.33
N SER A 25 -3.03 -15.84 4.40
CA SER A 25 -4.12 -16.28 3.56
C SER A 25 -3.91 -15.79 2.13
N HIS A 26 -4.15 -16.65 1.15
CA HIS A 26 -4.02 -16.25 -0.24
C HIS A 26 -5.20 -15.40 -0.70
N ALA A 27 -4.89 -14.23 -1.23
CA ALA A 27 -5.81 -13.38 -1.99
C ALA A 27 -4.98 -12.68 -3.05
N ALA A 28 -5.45 -12.63 -4.28
CA ALA A 28 -4.67 -12.04 -5.37
C ALA A 28 -4.55 -10.52 -5.23
N ASN A 29 -5.58 -9.88 -4.70
CA ASN A 29 -5.68 -8.42 -4.63
C ASN A 29 -6.64 -8.03 -3.49
N ILE A 30 -6.87 -6.72 -3.33
CA ILE A 30 -7.75 -6.20 -2.28
C ILE A 30 -9.21 -6.65 -2.46
N TYR A 31 -9.65 -6.89 -3.70
CA TYR A 31 -11.04 -7.27 -3.95
C TYR A 31 -11.36 -8.66 -3.43
N GLU A 32 -10.38 -9.55 -3.41
CA GLU A 32 -10.51 -10.92 -2.90
C GLU A 32 -10.19 -11.05 -1.42
N LEU A 33 -9.55 -10.04 -0.84
CA LEU A 33 -9.15 -10.06 0.57
C LEU A 33 -10.40 -9.95 1.46
N SER A 34 -10.46 -10.76 2.53
CA SER A 34 -11.56 -10.64 3.50
C SER A 34 -11.47 -9.33 4.27
N ASP A 35 -12.60 -8.85 4.75
CA ASP A 35 -12.67 -7.63 5.56
C ASP A 35 -11.80 -7.77 6.82
N GLU A 36 -11.83 -8.95 7.45
CA GLU A 36 -11.01 -9.23 8.63
C GLU A 36 -9.52 -9.09 8.33
N MET A 37 -9.07 -9.67 7.21
CA MET A 37 -7.67 -9.57 6.82
C MET A 37 -7.28 -8.17 6.37
N ALA A 38 -8.18 -7.45 5.71
CA ALA A 38 -7.96 -6.05 5.35
C ALA A 38 -7.75 -5.18 6.59
N ALA A 39 -8.58 -5.37 7.61
CA ALA A 39 -8.44 -4.65 8.88
C ALA A 39 -7.12 -4.98 9.57
N LYS A 40 -6.76 -6.26 9.65
CA LYS A 40 -5.49 -6.69 10.26
C LYS A 40 -4.28 -6.12 9.51
N ALA A 41 -4.31 -6.12 8.18
CA ALA A 41 -3.23 -5.58 7.37
C ALA A 41 -3.01 -4.09 7.63
N MET A 42 -4.08 -3.32 7.72
CA MET A 42 -3.97 -1.87 7.98
C MET A 42 -3.49 -1.58 9.40
N ILE A 43 -3.95 -2.33 10.39
CA ILE A 43 -3.51 -2.20 11.79
C ILE A 43 -2.00 -2.49 11.87
N LEU A 44 -1.56 -3.57 11.22
CA LEU A 44 -0.14 -3.92 11.17
C LEU A 44 0.68 -2.84 10.44
N ALA A 45 0.16 -2.32 9.33
CA ALA A 45 0.83 -1.25 8.59
C ALA A 45 1.05 -0.01 9.47
N LYS A 46 0.05 0.41 10.22
CA LYS A 46 0.17 1.54 11.15
C LYS A 46 1.24 1.27 12.21
N LYS A 47 1.20 0.10 12.83
CA LYS A 47 2.17 -0.30 13.87
C LYS A 47 3.59 -0.32 13.32
N MET A 48 3.78 -0.92 12.15
CA MET A 48 5.09 -1.02 11.53
C MET A 48 5.62 0.32 11.04
N ALA A 49 4.77 1.13 10.42
CA ALA A 49 5.17 2.48 9.97
C ALA A 49 5.63 3.34 11.14
N THR A 50 4.92 3.27 12.27
CA THR A 50 5.29 4.00 13.48
C THR A 50 6.65 3.53 14.03
N ALA A 51 6.84 2.22 14.13
CA ALA A 51 8.10 1.63 14.62
C ALA A 51 9.27 1.93 13.67
N MET A 52 9.05 1.78 12.37
CA MET A 52 10.08 2.02 11.35
C MET A 52 10.49 3.49 11.30
N THR A 53 9.53 4.40 11.41
CA THR A 53 9.83 5.84 11.45
C THR A 53 10.69 6.20 12.66
N ALA A 54 10.38 5.64 13.82
CA ALA A 54 11.17 5.87 15.03
C ALA A 54 12.57 5.26 14.91
N ALA A 55 12.68 4.05 14.36
CA ALA A 55 13.95 3.33 14.25
C ALA A 55 14.86 3.90 13.17
N LEU A 56 14.31 4.23 12.01
CA LEU A 56 15.07 4.67 10.82
C LEU A 56 15.20 6.19 10.72
N LYS A 57 14.40 6.93 11.50
CA LYS A 57 14.38 8.40 11.50
C LYS A 57 14.18 8.97 10.10
N CYS A 58 13.27 8.35 9.33
CA CYS A 58 12.95 8.81 7.99
C CYS A 58 12.16 10.13 8.02
N ASP A 59 12.18 10.85 6.89
CA ASP A 59 11.52 12.16 6.77
C ASP A 59 10.05 12.05 6.37
N GLY A 60 9.64 10.91 5.84
CA GLY A 60 8.26 10.64 5.44
C GLY A 60 8.05 9.15 5.25
N PHE A 61 6.82 8.76 4.88
CA PHE A 61 6.48 7.35 4.76
C PHE A 61 5.37 7.15 3.74
N ASN A 62 5.54 6.20 2.82
CA ASN A 62 4.48 5.80 1.92
C ASN A 62 4.01 4.37 2.25
N ILE A 63 2.71 4.19 2.22
CA ILE A 63 2.07 2.87 2.27
C ILE A 63 1.39 2.69 0.92
N VAL A 64 1.82 1.69 0.15
CA VAL A 64 1.35 1.49 -1.23
C VAL A 64 0.82 0.07 -1.39
N GLN A 65 -0.36 -0.05 -1.97
CA GLN A 65 -0.97 -1.33 -2.30
C GLN A 65 -1.52 -1.23 -3.73
N ASN A 66 -1.15 -2.17 -4.59
CA ASN A 66 -1.49 -2.15 -6.00
C ASN A 66 -2.42 -3.30 -6.36
N ASN A 67 -3.46 -3.01 -7.13
CA ASN A 67 -4.44 -3.97 -7.59
C ASN A 67 -4.52 -3.95 -9.11
N GLY A 68 -4.07 -5.02 -9.73
CA GLY A 68 -4.04 -5.15 -11.18
C GLY A 68 -2.73 -4.70 -11.80
N GLU A 69 -2.43 -5.26 -12.94
CA GLU A 69 -1.18 -5.01 -13.67
C GLU A 69 -1.04 -3.53 -14.05
N CYS A 70 -2.13 -2.91 -14.52
CA CYS A 70 -2.14 -1.50 -14.92
C CYS A 70 -1.79 -0.56 -13.75
N ALA A 71 -2.07 -0.98 -12.53
CA ALA A 71 -1.75 -0.22 -11.32
C ALA A 71 -0.38 -0.56 -10.73
N GLY A 72 0.40 -1.43 -11.40
CA GLY A 72 1.74 -1.79 -10.96
C GLY A 72 1.85 -3.08 -10.17
N GLN A 73 0.78 -3.87 -10.08
CA GLN A 73 0.85 -5.17 -9.43
C GLN A 73 1.58 -6.17 -10.34
N THR A 74 2.69 -6.71 -9.87
CA THR A 74 3.49 -7.68 -10.61
C THR A 74 3.45 -9.08 -10.01
N VAL A 75 3.11 -9.19 -8.74
CA VAL A 75 2.92 -10.46 -8.03
C VAL A 75 1.46 -10.52 -7.57
N PHE A 76 0.74 -11.57 -7.99
CA PHE A 76 -0.69 -11.69 -7.73
C PHE A 76 -0.99 -12.41 -6.42
N HIS A 77 -0.39 -11.89 -5.38
CA HIS A 77 -0.66 -12.17 -3.99
C HIS A 77 -0.70 -10.82 -3.28
N PHE A 78 -1.80 -10.52 -2.59
CA PHE A 78 -1.97 -9.23 -1.92
C PHE A 78 -0.77 -8.91 -1.05
N HIS A 79 -0.23 -7.71 -1.21
CA HIS A 79 0.85 -7.21 -0.36
C HIS A 79 0.80 -5.69 -0.28
N MET A 80 1.26 -5.16 0.84
CA MET A 80 1.40 -3.72 1.07
C MET A 80 2.87 -3.37 1.17
N HIS A 81 3.28 -2.35 0.41
CA HIS A 81 4.62 -1.79 0.52
C HIS A 81 4.68 -0.77 1.65
N LEU A 82 5.69 -0.89 2.50
CA LEU A 82 6.01 0.08 3.53
C LEU A 82 7.32 0.73 3.15
N ILE A 83 7.28 2.01 2.78
CA ILE A 83 8.42 2.68 2.15
C ILE A 83 8.82 3.91 2.94
N PRO A 84 9.88 3.80 3.78
CA PRO A 84 10.45 4.97 4.42
C PRO A 84 11.01 5.93 3.36
N ARG A 85 10.72 7.21 3.53
CA ARG A 85 11.15 8.23 2.57
C ARG A 85 12.14 9.18 3.23
N TYR A 86 13.17 9.54 2.47
CA TYR A 86 14.23 10.42 2.93
C TYR A 86 14.36 11.58 1.96
N LYS A 87 14.72 12.77 2.45
CA LYS A 87 14.95 13.92 1.59
C LYS A 87 16.02 13.59 0.55
N GLY A 88 15.70 13.83 -0.72
CA GLY A 88 16.62 13.55 -1.83
C GLY A 88 16.70 12.10 -2.26
N ASP A 89 15.82 11.21 -1.77
CA ASP A 89 15.80 9.82 -2.24
C ASP A 89 15.33 9.74 -3.69
N GLN A 90 15.56 8.59 -4.33
CA GLN A 90 15.23 8.35 -5.74
C GLN A 90 13.99 7.47 -5.93
N VAL A 91 13.15 7.35 -4.91
CA VAL A 91 11.91 6.57 -5.00
C VAL A 91 10.87 7.36 -5.81
N GLY A 92 10.46 6.84 -6.94
CA GLY A 92 9.61 7.55 -7.90
C GLY A 92 8.11 7.38 -7.65
N ILE A 93 7.62 7.65 -6.44
CA ILE A 93 6.17 7.60 -6.14
C ILE A 93 5.62 9.01 -6.28
N THR A 94 5.15 9.34 -7.46
CA THR A 94 4.57 10.66 -7.76
C THR A 94 3.39 10.50 -8.71
N TRP A 95 2.54 11.51 -8.75
CA TRP A 95 1.49 11.64 -9.75
C TRP A 95 1.38 13.10 -10.17
N HIS A 96 0.80 13.30 -11.34
CA HIS A 96 0.57 14.63 -11.87
C HIS A 96 -0.86 15.05 -11.62
N PRO A 97 -1.13 16.22 -11.03
CA PRO A 97 -2.49 16.72 -10.87
C PRO A 97 -3.15 16.89 -12.24
N GLY A 98 -4.41 16.50 -12.33
CA GLY A 98 -5.21 16.70 -13.51
C GLY A 98 -6.48 17.46 -13.14
N GLU A 99 -7.31 17.75 -14.13
CA GLU A 99 -8.60 18.41 -13.93
C GLU A 99 -9.72 17.57 -14.48
N LEU A 100 -10.82 17.52 -13.75
CA LEU A 100 -12.08 16.95 -14.19
C LEU A 100 -13.15 18.02 -14.12
N SER A 101 -14.04 18.05 -15.11
CA SER A 101 -15.22 18.94 -15.05
C SER A 101 -16.14 18.53 -13.90
N ASP A 102 -16.93 19.47 -13.41
CA ASP A 102 -17.90 19.17 -12.34
C ASP A 102 -18.93 18.13 -12.80
N ALA A 103 -19.32 18.15 -14.06
CA ALA A 103 -20.23 17.16 -14.63
C ALA A 103 -19.62 15.75 -14.59
N ASP A 104 -18.35 15.60 -14.94
CA ASP A 104 -17.66 14.30 -14.88
C ASP A 104 -17.52 13.80 -13.45
N LYS A 105 -17.24 14.70 -12.51
CA LYS A 105 -17.16 14.34 -11.08
C LYS A 105 -18.50 13.81 -10.57
N GLU A 106 -19.61 14.48 -10.92
CA GLU A 106 -20.94 14.04 -10.52
C GLU A 106 -21.31 12.68 -11.14
N GLU A 107 -20.99 12.48 -12.41
CA GLU A 107 -21.24 11.21 -13.09
C GLU A 107 -20.50 10.06 -12.40
N ILE A 108 -19.22 10.25 -12.11
CA ILE A 108 -18.40 9.25 -11.40
C ILE A 108 -19.01 8.96 -10.03
N LEU A 109 -19.38 10.00 -9.29
CA LEU A 109 -19.96 9.85 -7.95
C LEU A 109 -21.25 9.03 -7.98
N LEU A 110 -22.13 9.29 -8.94
CA LEU A 110 -23.37 8.52 -9.09
C LEU A 110 -23.11 7.06 -9.40
N LYS A 111 -22.18 6.77 -10.32
CA LYS A 111 -21.82 5.40 -10.68
C LYS A 111 -21.24 4.63 -9.51
N VAL A 112 -20.39 5.28 -8.72
CA VAL A 112 -19.82 4.64 -7.52
C VAL A 112 -20.90 4.37 -6.48
N LYS A 113 -21.79 5.33 -6.22
CA LYS A 113 -22.89 5.15 -5.26
C LYS A 113 -23.81 3.99 -5.64
N GLU A 114 -24.07 3.79 -6.93
CA GLU A 114 -24.88 2.65 -7.39
C GLU A 114 -24.25 1.32 -7.01
N GLN A 115 -22.92 1.22 -7.06
CA GLN A 115 -22.20 -0.01 -6.70
C GLN A 115 -22.09 -0.23 -5.19
N LEU A 116 -22.23 0.81 -4.39
CA LEU A 116 -22.14 0.73 -2.93
C LEU A 116 -23.47 0.36 -2.26
N SER A 117 -24.57 0.51 -2.97
CA SER A 117 -25.91 0.21 -2.42
C SER A 117 -26.33 -1.25 -2.56
#